data_b8a1119de299ee3cec631f8508d29f67
#
_entry.id   b8a1119de299ee3cec631f8508d29f67
#
_cell.length_a   1.000
_cell.length_b   1.000
_cell.length_c   1.000
_cell.angle_alpha   90.00
_cell.angle_beta   90.00
_cell.angle_gamma   90.00
#
_symmetry.space_group_name_H-M   'P 1'
#
loop_
_entity.id
_entity.type
_entity.pdbx_description
1 polymer ?
#
loop_
_entity_poly.entity_id
_entity_poly.type
_entity_poly.pdbx_seq_one_letter_code
_entity_poly.pdbx_strand_id
1 'polypeptide(L)'
;MSKIIGIDLGTTNSCAAVLEAGAPKVIPNPEGSRTTPSVVAFKKGERIVGESAKRQALTNPNTVSSIKRKMGTNEKTKLEGKDYTPEEISAMILSYIKDYCESYLGEKVDKAVITVPAYFSDSQRQATKNAGKIAGLEVERIINEPTAAALSYGLEKDEGQTILVYDLGGGTFDVSILELGDGVFEVKSTNGNNHLGGDDFDQRIIDYLVKEFKKENDIDLSEDKMAMQRLKEVAEKAKKDLSGMVSTQISAPFIAKGEDGEPLHLDMTLTRAKFEDLISDLVESTLEPVHKALKDAKMTKKDIDKVILVGGSTRVPMVYDLITKELGKEPSREVNPDEVVAMGAAIQGGVLTGDVNDIVLLDVTPLSLGLETLGGVMTTLIPRNTTISTSKSEVFSTAADNQPAVDIHVLQGERPMANDNKTLGRFQLTNIPPAPRGVPQIEVKFDIDANGIVNVTAKDLGTNKEQSITITSSTNLSDEEIEKMRKEAEENKEADEKRKEEAEVKNEAEQMVFQTEKAIKDLGDKADKKEVEEAEDLIKDLKKALEKDDIDEIKEQKEKLQEKAMALATKVYEEAAKSRQTAENVSTEKEEKKDKKKDKKKKSSDDDVEEADIEEE
;
A
#
# COMPACT_ATOMS: atom_id res chain seq x y z
N MET A 1 -25.80 -16.39 -16.21
CA MET A 1 -24.45 -16.13 -15.67
C MET A 1 -24.52 -16.44 -14.17
N SER A 2 -23.47 -17.02 -13.57
CA SER A 2 -23.46 -17.22 -12.12
C SER A 2 -23.47 -15.87 -11.43
N LYS A 3 -24.26 -15.71 -10.37
CA LYS A 3 -24.32 -14.47 -9.59
C LYS A 3 -22.99 -14.22 -8.89
N ILE A 4 -22.60 -12.96 -8.81
CA ILE A 4 -21.45 -12.51 -8.01
C ILE A 4 -21.98 -12.06 -6.65
N ILE A 5 -21.44 -12.63 -5.56
CA ILE A 5 -21.76 -12.17 -4.21
C ILE A 5 -20.77 -11.12 -3.76
N GLY A 6 -21.23 -10.12 -3.01
CA GLY A 6 -20.40 -9.18 -2.28
C GLY A 6 -20.15 -9.68 -0.86
N ILE A 7 -18.90 -9.72 -0.43
CA ILE A 7 -18.51 -10.17 0.89
C ILE A 7 -17.70 -9.08 1.59
N ASP A 8 -18.21 -8.60 2.71
CA ASP A 8 -17.42 -7.90 3.70
C ASP A 8 -16.76 -8.93 4.61
N LEU A 9 -15.46 -9.14 4.44
CA LEU A 9 -14.66 -10.02 5.30
C LEU A 9 -14.11 -9.21 6.48
N GLY A 10 -14.96 -8.92 7.47
CA GLY A 10 -14.61 -8.07 8.60
C GLY A 10 -13.73 -8.76 9.66
N THR A 11 -13.05 -7.96 10.49
CA THR A 11 -12.19 -8.48 11.59
C THR A 11 -13.02 -9.24 12.63
N THR A 12 -14.14 -8.69 13.05
CA THR A 12 -15.01 -9.26 14.10
C THR A 12 -16.23 -9.97 13.51
N ASN A 13 -16.86 -9.34 12.52
CA ASN A 13 -18.04 -9.89 11.84
C ASN A 13 -17.86 -9.74 10.33
N SER A 14 -18.34 -10.72 9.59
CA SER A 14 -18.43 -10.69 8.12
C SER A 14 -19.89 -10.58 7.68
N CYS A 15 -20.12 -10.03 6.50
CA CYS A 15 -21.46 -9.86 5.94
C CYS A 15 -21.44 -10.25 4.46
N ALA A 16 -22.51 -10.86 3.96
CA ALA A 16 -22.66 -11.19 2.54
C ALA A 16 -23.91 -10.52 1.96
N ALA A 17 -23.81 -10.07 0.73
CA ALA A 17 -24.92 -9.48 0.00
C ALA A 17 -24.90 -9.92 -1.48
N VAL A 18 -26.03 -9.79 -2.13
CA VAL A 18 -26.20 -10.06 -3.55
C VAL A 18 -27.03 -8.96 -4.21
N LEU A 19 -26.83 -8.72 -5.48
CA LEU A 19 -27.71 -7.83 -6.25
C LEU A 19 -28.94 -8.63 -6.72
N GLU A 20 -30.13 -8.24 -6.26
CA GLU A 20 -31.41 -8.81 -6.67
C GLU A 20 -32.32 -7.71 -7.24
N ALA A 21 -32.77 -7.87 -8.47
CA ALA A 21 -33.64 -6.91 -9.15
C ALA A 21 -33.09 -5.46 -9.16
N GLY A 22 -31.77 -5.30 -9.30
CA GLY A 22 -31.11 -3.99 -9.33
C GLY A 22 -30.82 -3.37 -7.96
N ALA A 23 -31.21 -4.03 -6.85
CA ALA A 23 -30.97 -3.54 -5.50
C ALA A 23 -30.06 -4.51 -4.70
N PRO A 24 -29.14 -4.00 -3.89
CA PRO A 24 -28.32 -4.84 -3.04
C PRO A 24 -29.12 -5.38 -1.86
N LYS A 25 -28.98 -6.66 -1.56
CA LYS A 25 -29.70 -7.34 -0.50
C LYS A 25 -28.74 -8.19 0.32
N VAL A 26 -28.75 -7.98 1.63
CA VAL A 26 -27.97 -8.79 2.58
C VAL A 26 -28.55 -10.19 2.68
N ILE A 27 -27.69 -11.19 2.61
CA ILE A 27 -28.02 -12.60 2.77
C ILE A 27 -27.86 -12.96 4.25
N PRO A 28 -28.94 -13.37 4.95
CA PRO A 28 -28.83 -13.80 6.34
C PRO A 28 -28.09 -15.14 6.45
N ASN A 29 -27.35 -15.31 7.54
CA ASN A 29 -26.70 -16.58 7.85
C ASN A 29 -27.74 -17.64 8.31
N PRO A 30 -27.33 -18.92 8.48
CA PRO A 30 -28.24 -19.99 8.90
C PRO A 30 -28.96 -19.77 10.25
N GLU A 31 -28.38 -18.94 11.12
CA GLU A 31 -28.98 -18.56 12.40
C GLU A 31 -29.94 -17.36 12.26
N GLY A 32 -30.16 -16.85 11.04
CA GLY A 32 -31.06 -15.72 10.75
C GLY A 32 -30.42 -14.34 11.01
N SER A 33 -29.18 -14.27 11.40
CA SER A 33 -28.46 -13.00 11.59
C SER A 33 -27.95 -12.44 10.25
N ARG A 34 -27.93 -11.11 10.14
CA ARG A 34 -27.44 -10.41 8.92
C ARG A 34 -25.92 -10.30 8.86
N THR A 35 -25.25 -10.58 9.97
CA THR A 35 -23.80 -10.66 10.08
C THR A 35 -23.37 -12.00 10.67
N THR A 36 -22.19 -12.45 10.31
CA THR A 36 -21.58 -13.72 10.75
C THR A 36 -20.30 -13.42 11.53
N PRO A 37 -20.15 -13.85 12.80
CA PRO A 37 -18.90 -13.70 13.51
C PRO A 37 -17.73 -14.32 12.75
N SER A 38 -16.64 -13.55 12.59
CA SER A 38 -15.40 -14.01 11.94
C SER A 38 -14.58 -14.88 12.90
N VAL A 39 -15.18 -15.98 13.35
CA VAL A 39 -14.64 -16.90 14.34
C VAL A 39 -14.65 -18.32 13.80
N VAL A 40 -13.51 -19.03 13.97
CA VAL A 40 -13.34 -20.44 13.58
C VAL A 40 -12.94 -21.24 14.81
N ALA A 41 -13.54 -22.41 14.99
CA ALA A 41 -13.19 -23.34 16.04
C ALA A 41 -13.03 -24.77 15.48
N PHE A 42 -12.19 -25.57 16.12
CA PHE A 42 -12.06 -26.99 15.85
C PHE A 42 -12.44 -27.79 17.09
N LYS A 43 -13.20 -28.87 16.90
CA LYS A 43 -13.58 -29.77 17.97
C LYS A 43 -13.66 -31.21 17.44
N LYS A 44 -12.76 -32.07 17.89
CA LYS A 44 -12.66 -33.48 17.46
C LYS A 44 -12.54 -33.65 15.94
N GLY A 45 -11.72 -32.78 15.32
CA GLY A 45 -11.51 -32.76 13.87
C GLY A 45 -12.60 -32.06 13.05
N GLU A 46 -13.71 -31.66 13.67
CA GLU A 46 -14.80 -30.91 13.02
C GLU A 46 -14.50 -29.42 13.04
N ARG A 47 -14.63 -28.76 11.88
CA ARG A 47 -14.53 -27.30 11.73
C ARG A 47 -15.89 -26.66 12.00
N ILE A 48 -15.89 -25.67 12.86
CA ILE A 48 -17.08 -24.88 13.24
C ILE A 48 -16.77 -23.41 12.94
N VAL A 49 -17.71 -22.67 12.35
CA VAL A 49 -17.55 -21.27 11.96
C VAL A 49 -18.74 -20.43 12.43
N GLY A 50 -18.53 -19.14 12.62
CA GLY A 50 -19.58 -18.18 12.92
C GLY A 50 -20.04 -18.20 14.38
N GLU A 51 -21.32 -18.03 14.61
CA GLU A 51 -21.92 -17.91 15.94
C GLU A 51 -21.68 -19.16 16.81
N SER A 52 -21.77 -20.34 16.20
CA SER A 52 -21.52 -21.60 16.88
C SER A 52 -20.06 -21.76 17.34
N ALA A 53 -19.10 -21.21 16.59
CA ALA A 53 -17.71 -21.15 17.00
C ALA A 53 -17.51 -20.12 18.13
N LYS A 54 -18.11 -18.94 18.00
CA LYS A 54 -18.05 -17.88 19.02
C LYS A 54 -18.55 -18.33 20.38
N ARG A 55 -19.67 -19.07 20.44
CA ARG A 55 -20.22 -19.63 21.68
C ARG A 55 -19.30 -20.63 22.38
N GLN A 56 -18.39 -21.25 21.66
CA GLN A 56 -17.44 -22.23 22.21
C GLN A 56 -16.13 -21.59 22.67
N ALA A 57 -15.89 -20.31 22.38
CA ALA A 57 -14.61 -19.65 22.65
C ALA A 57 -14.15 -19.76 24.10
N LEU A 58 -15.12 -19.75 25.05
CA LEU A 58 -14.82 -19.91 26.50
C LEU A 58 -14.27 -21.29 26.88
N THR A 59 -14.74 -22.33 26.23
CA THR A 59 -14.48 -23.72 26.65
C THR A 59 -13.61 -24.50 25.67
N ASN A 60 -13.41 -23.95 24.49
CA ASN A 60 -12.63 -24.58 23.43
C ASN A 60 -11.38 -23.75 23.10
N PRO A 61 -10.18 -24.16 23.57
CA PRO A 61 -8.93 -23.45 23.30
C PRO A 61 -8.52 -23.47 21.83
N ASN A 62 -9.14 -24.31 21.00
CA ASN A 62 -8.95 -24.36 19.56
C ASN A 62 -9.92 -23.43 18.82
N THR A 63 -10.17 -22.23 19.37
CA THR A 63 -10.99 -21.19 18.78
C THR A 63 -10.14 -19.97 18.45
N VAL A 64 -10.30 -19.43 17.25
CA VAL A 64 -9.59 -18.24 16.77
C VAL A 64 -10.58 -17.17 16.32
N SER A 65 -10.31 -15.93 16.70
CA SER A 65 -11.02 -14.71 16.28
C SER A 65 -10.03 -13.66 15.79
N SER A 66 -10.53 -12.62 15.15
CA SER A 66 -9.75 -11.45 14.68
C SER A 66 -8.55 -11.81 13.77
N ILE A 67 -8.67 -12.90 13.02
CA ILE A 67 -7.58 -13.39 12.16
C ILE A 67 -7.19 -12.40 11.05
N LYS A 68 -8.11 -11.53 10.65
CA LYS A 68 -7.86 -10.48 9.63
C LYS A 68 -6.69 -9.57 10.01
N ARG A 69 -6.44 -9.33 11.30
CA ARG A 69 -5.28 -8.58 11.81
C ARG A 69 -3.93 -9.23 11.49
N LYS A 70 -3.93 -10.53 11.14
CA LYS A 70 -2.72 -11.29 10.78
C LYS A 70 -2.60 -11.56 9.28
N MET A 71 -3.55 -11.06 8.48
CA MET A 71 -3.50 -11.23 7.02
C MET A 71 -2.22 -10.62 6.44
N GLY A 72 -1.64 -11.34 5.49
CA GLY A 72 -0.38 -10.95 4.88
C GLY A 72 0.86 -11.20 5.76
N THR A 73 0.74 -11.87 6.94
CA THR A 73 1.88 -12.27 7.78
C THR A 73 2.16 -13.76 7.68
N ASN A 74 3.36 -14.18 8.10
CA ASN A 74 3.75 -15.60 8.18
C ASN A 74 3.36 -16.24 9.52
N GLU A 75 2.62 -15.54 10.39
CA GLU A 75 2.16 -16.09 11.65
C GLU A 75 1.25 -17.30 11.41
N LYS A 76 1.46 -18.34 12.21
CA LYS A 76 0.61 -19.52 12.18
C LYS A 76 -0.17 -19.65 13.48
N THR A 77 -1.43 -20.01 13.36
CA THR A 77 -2.30 -20.31 14.49
C THR A 77 -2.44 -21.81 14.63
N LYS A 78 -2.13 -22.32 15.81
CA LYS A 78 -2.21 -23.77 16.09
C LYS A 78 -3.60 -24.13 16.59
N LEU A 79 -4.31 -25.00 15.87
CA LEU A 79 -5.63 -25.50 16.19
C LEU A 79 -5.62 -27.04 16.11
N GLU A 80 -6.00 -27.74 17.18
CA GLU A 80 -5.94 -29.21 17.33
C GLU A 80 -4.61 -29.82 16.87
N GLY A 81 -3.49 -29.15 17.17
CA GLY A 81 -2.14 -29.64 16.85
C GLY A 81 -1.65 -29.36 15.44
N LYS A 82 -2.49 -28.82 14.55
CA LYS A 82 -2.15 -28.40 13.18
C LYS A 82 -1.98 -26.89 13.10
N ASP A 83 -0.97 -26.45 12.35
CA ASP A 83 -0.69 -25.04 12.10
C ASP A 83 -1.46 -24.56 10.86
N TYR A 84 -2.14 -23.43 10.98
CA TYR A 84 -2.91 -22.78 9.92
C TYR A 84 -2.41 -21.36 9.68
N THR A 85 -2.32 -20.95 8.42
CA THR A 85 -2.04 -19.58 8.02
C THR A 85 -3.28 -18.69 8.17
N PRO A 86 -3.13 -17.35 8.23
CA PRO A 86 -4.27 -16.43 8.24
C PRO A 86 -5.17 -16.59 7.01
N GLU A 87 -4.59 -16.87 5.83
CA GLU A 87 -5.35 -17.15 4.61
C GLU A 87 -6.22 -18.40 4.74
N GLU A 88 -5.68 -19.49 5.29
CA GLU A 88 -6.43 -20.74 5.47
C GLU A 88 -7.61 -20.55 6.43
N ILE A 89 -7.42 -19.81 7.54
CA ILE A 89 -8.49 -19.52 8.50
C ILE A 89 -9.54 -18.59 7.88
N SER A 90 -9.11 -17.55 7.16
CA SER A 90 -10.02 -16.65 6.44
C SER A 90 -10.80 -17.39 5.35
N ALA A 91 -10.17 -18.34 4.66
CA ALA A 91 -10.83 -19.20 3.69
C ALA A 91 -11.92 -20.08 4.32
N MET A 92 -11.76 -20.51 5.56
CA MET A 92 -12.79 -21.26 6.28
C MET A 92 -14.05 -20.40 6.53
N ILE A 93 -13.84 -19.11 6.85
CA ILE A 93 -14.96 -18.16 7.01
C ILE A 93 -15.63 -17.93 5.64
N LEU A 94 -14.85 -17.69 4.58
CA LEU A 94 -15.37 -17.49 3.23
C LEU A 94 -16.11 -18.72 2.68
N SER A 95 -15.62 -19.94 2.96
CA SER A 95 -16.31 -21.18 2.58
C SER A 95 -17.67 -21.29 3.28
N TYR A 96 -17.74 -20.98 4.57
CA TYR A 96 -19.01 -20.98 5.31
C TYR A 96 -19.99 -19.95 4.74
N ILE A 97 -19.50 -18.75 4.39
CA ILE A 97 -20.31 -17.71 3.74
C ILE A 97 -20.82 -18.20 2.38
N LYS A 98 -19.95 -18.79 1.56
CA LYS A 98 -20.31 -19.38 0.27
C LYS A 98 -21.43 -20.40 0.42
N ASP A 99 -21.30 -21.35 1.36
CA ASP A 99 -22.24 -22.43 1.57
C ASP A 99 -23.66 -21.92 1.90
N TYR A 100 -23.77 -20.92 2.79
CA TYR A 100 -25.09 -20.38 3.10
C TYR A 100 -25.64 -19.46 1.99
N CYS A 101 -24.77 -18.77 1.25
CA CYS A 101 -25.19 -18.01 0.07
C CYS A 101 -25.75 -18.95 -1.03
N GLU A 102 -25.11 -20.09 -1.29
CA GLU A 102 -25.61 -21.11 -2.21
C GLU A 102 -26.98 -21.65 -1.75
N SER A 103 -27.12 -21.92 -0.45
CA SER A 103 -28.39 -22.37 0.13
C SER A 103 -29.50 -21.33 -0.02
N TYR A 104 -29.19 -20.05 0.17
CA TYR A 104 -30.14 -18.93 0.02
C TYR A 104 -30.57 -18.74 -1.44
N LEU A 105 -29.59 -18.78 -2.36
CA LEU A 105 -29.82 -18.53 -3.79
C LEU A 105 -30.39 -19.74 -4.53
N GLY A 106 -30.23 -20.95 -3.99
CA GLY A 106 -30.63 -22.20 -4.65
C GLY A 106 -29.75 -22.56 -5.87
N GLU A 107 -28.60 -21.92 -6.01
CA GLU A 107 -27.64 -22.14 -7.10
C GLU A 107 -26.19 -22.05 -6.58
N LYS A 108 -25.24 -22.57 -7.37
CA LYS A 108 -23.82 -22.49 -7.02
C LYS A 108 -23.30 -21.05 -7.13
N VAL A 109 -22.40 -20.70 -6.20
CA VAL A 109 -21.71 -19.41 -6.14
C VAL A 109 -20.21 -19.65 -6.35
N ASP A 110 -19.74 -19.31 -7.53
CA ASP A 110 -18.33 -19.49 -7.88
C ASP A 110 -17.54 -18.16 -7.85
N LYS A 111 -18.24 -17.01 -7.80
CA LYS A 111 -17.65 -15.68 -7.95
C LYS A 111 -17.99 -14.74 -6.80
N ALA A 112 -17.00 -13.93 -6.41
CA ALA A 112 -17.19 -12.94 -5.35
C ALA A 112 -16.41 -11.64 -5.60
N VAL A 113 -16.96 -10.54 -5.06
CA VAL A 113 -16.23 -9.32 -4.74
C VAL A 113 -15.98 -9.32 -3.24
N ILE A 114 -14.72 -9.19 -2.81
CA ILE A 114 -14.35 -9.22 -1.38
C ILE A 114 -13.76 -7.87 -0.99
N THR A 115 -14.16 -7.37 0.18
CA THR A 115 -13.67 -6.08 0.67
C THR A 115 -12.42 -6.21 1.53
N VAL A 116 -11.63 -5.14 1.53
CA VAL A 116 -10.45 -4.98 2.38
C VAL A 116 -10.42 -3.56 2.93
N PRO A 117 -9.78 -3.31 4.08
CA PRO A 117 -9.47 -1.97 4.54
C PRO A 117 -8.73 -1.17 3.46
N ALA A 118 -9.03 0.12 3.32
CA ALA A 118 -8.39 0.95 2.30
C ALA A 118 -6.87 1.01 2.47
N TYR A 119 -6.42 0.92 3.73
CA TYR A 119 -5.01 1.01 4.11
C TYR A 119 -4.26 -0.33 4.11
N PHE A 120 -4.89 -1.41 3.62
CA PHE A 120 -4.22 -2.70 3.44
C PHE A 120 -3.08 -2.60 2.44
N SER A 121 -1.94 -3.19 2.83
CA SER A 121 -0.79 -3.36 1.95
C SER A 121 -1.11 -4.33 0.80
N ASP A 122 -0.27 -4.31 -0.23
CA ASP A 122 -0.36 -5.24 -1.36
C ASP A 122 -0.36 -6.72 -0.90
N SER A 123 0.51 -7.08 0.05
CA SER A 123 0.57 -8.44 0.61
C SER A 123 -0.74 -8.85 1.31
N GLN A 124 -1.39 -7.94 2.04
CA GLN A 124 -2.67 -8.22 2.71
C GLN A 124 -3.81 -8.37 1.70
N ARG A 125 -3.81 -7.57 0.62
CA ARG A 125 -4.77 -7.69 -0.49
C ARG A 125 -4.60 -9.01 -1.22
N GLN A 126 -3.37 -9.41 -1.53
CA GLN A 126 -3.07 -10.68 -2.17
C GLN A 126 -3.45 -11.87 -1.27
N ALA A 127 -3.16 -11.80 0.03
CA ALA A 127 -3.56 -12.81 1.01
C ALA A 127 -5.10 -12.97 1.07
N THR A 128 -5.84 -11.87 1.00
CA THR A 128 -7.31 -11.90 0.93
C THR A 128 -7.81 -12.57 -0.36
N LYS A 129 -7.19 -12.25 -1.50
CA LYS A 129 -7.49 -12.90 -2.78
C LYS A 129 -7.18 -14.40 -2.76
N ASN A 130 -6.07 -14.79 -2.12
CA ASN A 130 -5.69 -16.18 -1.92
C ASN A 130 -6.71 -16.92 -1.03
N ALA A 131 -7.17 -16.30 0.07
CA ALA A 131 -8.19 -16.86 0.94
C ALA A 131 -9.49 -17.15 0.17
N GLY A 132 -9.91 -16.24 -0.72
CA GLY A 132 -11.05 -16.45 -1.62
C GLY A 132 -10.85 -17.67 -2.54
N LYS A 133 -9.68 -17.79 -3.16
CA LYS A 133 -9.35 -18.95 -4.02
C LYS A 133 -9.33 -20.27 -3.24
N ILE A 134 -8.76 -20.28 -2.02
CA ILE A 134 -8.76 -21.47 -1.14
C ILE A 134 -10.20 -21.86 -0.77
N ALA A 135 -11.10 -20.88 -0.60
CA ALA A 135 -12.53 -21.11 -0.36
C ALA A 135 -13.30 -21.59 -1.60
N GLY A 136 -12.64 -21.69 -2.76
CA GLY A 136 -13.27 -22.08 -4.03
C GLY A 136 -14.12 -20.96 -4.63
N LEU A 137 -13.71 -19.69 -4.43
CA LEU A 137 -14.28 -18.50 -5.04
C LEU A 137 -13.30 -17.89 -6.05
N GLU A 138 -13.76 -17.60 -7.24
CA GLU A 138 -13.09 -16.69 -8.17
C GLU A 138 -13.30 -15.26 -7.67
N VAL A 139 -12.21 -14.62 -7.18
CA VAL A 139 -12.25 -13.25 -6.68
C VAL A 139 -12.13 -12.30 -7.85
N GLU A 140 -13.27 -11.84 -8.35
CA GLU A 140 -13.36 -10.94 -9.51
C GLU A 140 -12.79 -9.54 -9.21
N ARG A 141 -12.99 -9.08 -7.97
CA ARG A 141 -12.48 -7.80 -7.50
C ARG A 141 -12.20 -7.82 -6.00
N ILE A 142 -11.08 -7.20 -5.62
CA ILE A 142 -10.86 -6.69 -4.26
C ILE A 142 -11.22 -5.20 -4.27
N ILE A 143 -12.09 -4.78 -3.35
CA ILE A 143 -12.56 -3.39 -3.24
C ILE A 143 -12.31 -2.86 -1.82
N ASN A 144 -11.97 -1.58 -1.69
CA ASN A 144 -11.79 -0.96 -0.38
C ASN A 144 -13.13 -0.79 0.35
N GLU A 145 -13.15 -1.06 1.66
CA GLU A 145 -14.34 -0.98 2.51
C GLU A 145 -15.03 0.40 2.44
N PRO A 146 -14.33 1.53 2.60
CA PRO A 146 -14.96 2.84 2.49
C PRO A 146 -15.47 3.15 1.08
N THR A 147 -14.82 2.61 0.06
CA THR A 147 -15.25 2.76 -1.33
C THR A 147 -16.53 1.96 -1.60
N ALA A 148 -16.61 0.73 -1.08
CA ALA A 148 -17.84 -0.07 -1.16
C ALA A 148 -19.00 0.62 -0.40
N ALA A 149 -18.73 1.17 0.78
CA ALA A 149 -19.74 1.93 1.52
C ALA A 149 -20.26 3.15 0.74
N ALA A 150 -19.35 3.86 0.07
CA ALA A 150 -19.70 5.00 -0.79
C ALA A 150 -20.58 4.57 -1.97
N LEU A 151 -20.27 3.43 -2.62
CA LEU A 151 -21.12 2.88 -3.69
C LEU A 151 -22.54 2.59 -3.21
N SER A 152 -22.68 1.96 -2.04
CA SER A 152 -24.00 1.67 -1.49
C SER A 152 -24.77 2.93 -1.12
N TYR A 153 -24.10 3.96 -0.59
CA TYR A 153 -24.72 5.23 -0.25
C TYR A 153 -25.11 6.03 -1.51
N GLY A 154 -24.23 6.08 -2.49
CA GLY A 154 -24.35 6.96 -3.67
C GLY A 154 -25.14 6.39 -4.83
N LEU A 155 -25.58 5.10 -4.78
CA LEU A 155 -26.23 4.44 -5.91
C LEU A 155 -27.47 5.19 -6.44
N GLU A 156 -28.21 5.86 -5.55
CA GLU A 156 -29.44 6.59 -5.88
C GLU A 156 -29.26 8.12 -5.86
N LYS A 157 -28.01 8.61 -5.85
CA LYS A 157 -27.71 10.06 -5.76
C LYS A 157 -27.25 10.58 -7.12
N ASP A 158 -28.05 11.47 -7.70
CA ASP A 158 -27.77 12.11 -9.01
C ASP A 158 -26.95 13.41 -8.87
N GLU A 159 -26.89 14.02 -7.68
CA GLU A 159 -26.19 15.27 -7.44
C GLU A 159 -24.73 15.02 -7.04
N GLY A 160 -23.81 15.82 -7.60
CA GLY A 160 -22.40 15.79 -7.20
C GLY A 160 -22.22 16.11 -5.72
N GLN A 161 -21.52 15.25 -4.99
CA GLN A 161 -21.26 15.37 -3.54
C GLN A 161 -19.83 14.99 -3.20
N THR A 162 -19.24 15.70 -2.27
CA THR A 162 -17.99 15.29 -1.61
C THR A 162 -18.33 14.64 -0.29
N ILE A 163 -18.00 13.36 -0.14
CA ILE A 163 -18.28 12.61 1.08
C ILE A 163 -17.00 12.24 1.81
N LEU A 164 -17.07 12.21 3.14
CA LEU A 164 -16.06 11.63 3.99
C LEU A 164 -16.63 10.35 4.60
N VAL A 165 -16.02 9.21 4.27
CA VAL A 165 -16.34 7.92 4.87
C VAL A 165 -15.37 7.70 6.03
N TYR A 166 -15.93 7.51 7.24
CA TYR A 166 -15.21 7.23 8.47
C TYR A 166 -15.57 5.81 8.91
N ASP A 167 -14.65 4.88 8.68
CA ASP A 167 -14.85 3.46 8.96
C ASP A 167 -14.04 3.05 10.19
N LEU A 168 -14.72 2.81 11.31
CA LEU A 168 -14.14 2.30 12.55
C LEU A 168 -14.73 0.93 12.86
N GLY A 169 -14.02 -0.10 12.42
CA GLY A 169 -14.39 -1.49 12.59
C GLY A 169 -13.99 -2.08 13.94
N GLY A 170 -13.87 -3.40 13.97
CA GLY A 170 -13.39 -4.12 15.16
C GLY A 170 -11.88 -4.04 15.34
N GLY A 171 -11.11 -3.90 14.27
CA GLY A 171 -9.66 -3.96 14.30
C GLY A 171 -8.93 -2.90 13.51
N THR A 172 -9.62 -2.18 12.63
CA THR A 172 -9.05 -1.18 11.71
C THR A 172 -9.86 0.10 11.74
N PHE A 173 -9.18 1.20 11.47
CA PHE A 173 -9.76 2.51 11.22
C PHE A 173 -9.32 3.03 9.86
N ASP A 174 -10.27 3.38 9.00
CA ASP A 174 -10.04 4.00 7.72
C ASP A 174 -10.86 5.28 7.56
N VAL A 175 -10.27 6.27 6.90
CA VAL A 175 -10.98 7.47 6.45
C VAL A 175 -10.67 7.71 4.99
N SER A 176 -11.71 7.89 4.17
CA SER A 176 -11.60 8.20 2.75
C SER A 176 -12.45 9.39 2.37
N ILE A 177 -11.92 10.23 1.49
CA ILE A 177 -12.64 11.34 0.89
C ILE A 177 -12.90 11.00 -0.56
N LEU A 178 -14.16 11.06 -0.97
CA LEU A 178 -14.61 10.71 -2.30
C LEU A 178 -15.45 11.85 -2.89
N GLU A 179 -15.31 12.06 -4.19
CA GLU A 179 -16.25 12.83 -5.00
C GLU A 179 -17.18 11.88 -5.76
N LEU A 180 -18.47 12.12 -5.64
CA LEU A 180 -19.54 11.40 -6.30
C LEU A 180 -20.24 12.35 -7.28
N GLY A 181 -20.48 11.92 -8.52
CA GLY A 181 -21.23 12.70 -9.49
C GLY A 181 -21.29 12.00 -10.84
N ASP A 182 -22.41 12.10 -11.54
CA ASP A 182 -22.64 11.54 -12.87
C ASP A 182 -22.23 10.05 -13.00
N GLY A 183 -22.49 9.25 -11.96
CA GLY A 183 -22.10 7.83 -11.92
C GLY A 183 -20.63 7.58 -11.63
N VAL A 184 -19.80 8.61 -11.43
CA VAL A 184 -18.39 8.47 -11.10
C VAL A 184 -18.18 8.56 -9.59
N PHE A 185 -17.47 7.59 -9.04
CA PHE A 185 -17.04 7.52 -7.63
C PHE A 185 -15.53 7.62 -7.61
N GLU A 186 -15.00 8.79 -7.34
CA GLU A 186 -13.56 9.06 -7.34
C GLU A 186 -13.03 9.23 -5.92
N VAL A 187 -12.13 8.33 -5.49
CA VAL A 187 -11.39 8.50 -4.23
C VAL A 187 -10.33 9.56 -4.42
N LYS A 188 -10.39 10.63 -3.63
CA LYS A 188 -9.41 11.74 -3.65
C LYS A 188 -8.23 11.46 -2.73
N SER A 189 -8.52 10.86 -1.58
CA SER A 189 -7.50 10.46 -0.61
C SER A 189 -8.03 9.39 0.33
N THR A 190 -7.10 8.61 0.88
CA THR A 190 -7.39 7.67 1.96
C THR A 190 -6.28 7.72 3.00
N ASN A 191 -6.63 7.47 4.25
CA ASN A 191 -5.72 7.38 5.37
C ASN A 191 -6.32 6.45 6.43
N GLY A 192 -5.51 5.91 7.38
CA GLY A 192 -6.07 4.99 8.36
C GLY A 192 -5.05 4.50 9.38
N ASN A 193 -5.54 3.59 10.23
CA ASN A 193 -4.76 2.85 11.20
C ASN A 193 -5.29 1.41 11.26
N ASN A 194 -4.48 0.45 10.87
CA ASN A 194 -4.86 -0.97 10.80
C ASN A 194 -4.86 -1.67 12.18
N HIS A 195 -4.50 -0.97 13.25
CA HIS A 195 -4.46 -1.45 14.63
C HIS A 195 -5.28 -0.60 15.59
N LEU A 196 -6.39 -0.04 15.11
CA LEU A 196 -7.31 0.74 15.93
C LEU A 196 -8.73 0.31 15.65
N GLY A 197 -9.44 -0.14 16.67
CA GLY A 197 -10.83 -0.54 16.52
C GLY A 197 -11.49 -0.97 17.82
N GLY A 198 -12.65 -1.62 17.70
CA GLY A 198 -13.46 -2.07 18.83
C GLY A 198 -12.77 -3.08 19.74
N ASP A 199 -11.83 -3.90 19.22
CA ASP A 199 -11.04 -4.85 20.01
C ASP A 199 -10.12 -4.12 20.99
N ASP A 200 -9.61 -2.94 20.60
CA ASP A 200 -8.76 -2.10 21.46
C ASP A 200 -9.59 -1.42 22.56
N PHE A 201 -10.83 -1.07 22.24
CA PHE A 201 -11.80 -0.59 23.24
C PHE A 201 -12.12 -1.68 24.27
N ASP A 202 -12.33 -2.93 23.81
CA ASP A 202 -12.54 -4.08 24.70
C ASP A 202 -11.32 -4.31 25.59
N GLN A 203 -10.10 -4.18 25.06
CA GLN A 203 -8.88 -4.34 25.84
C GLN A 203 -8.77 -3.29 26.96
N ARG A 204 -9.15 -2.03 26.71
CA ARG A 204 -9.19 -1.00 27.76
C ARG A 204 -10.18 -1.35 28.89
N ILE A 205 -11.31 -1.95 28.55
CA ILE A 205 -12.26 -2.45 29.56
C ILE A 205 -11.65 -3.62 30.33
N ILE A 206 -11.04 -4.59 29.63
CA ILE A 206 -10.38 -5.75 30.24
C ILE A 206 -9.29 -5.29 31.24
N ASP A 207 -8.40 -4.40 30.82
CA ASP A 207 -7.33 -3.87 31.66
C ASP A 207 -7.89 -3.19 32.92
N TYR A 208 -8.98 -2.44 32.76
CA TYR A 208 -9.68 -1.83 33.88
C TYR A 208 -10.24 -2.89 34.85
N LEU A 209 -10.92 -3.92 34.32
CA LEU A 209 -11.51 -5.01 35.14
C LEU A 209 -10.43 -5.80 35.89
N VAL A 210 -9.33 -6.15 35.22
CA VAL A 210 -8.17 -6.84 35.84
C VAL A 210 -7.61 -6.01 36.97
N LYS A 211 -7.41 -4.71 36.74
CA LYS A 211 -6.87 -3.79 37.75
C LYS A 211 -7.77 -3.65 38.97
N GLU A 212 -9.08 -3.47 38.79
CA GLU A 212 -10.00 -3.32 39.90
C GLU A 212 -10.18 -4.65 40.66
N PHE A 213 -10.26 -5.80 39.95
CA PHE A 213 -10.32 -7.11 40.59
C PHE A 213 -9.06 -7.42 41.44
N LYS A 214 -7.89 -7.11 40.90
CA LYS A 214 -6.61 -7.27 41.63
C LYS A 214 -6.56 -6.40 42.89
N LYS A 215 -7.09 -5.19 42.84
CA LYS A 215 -7.17 -4.26 43.96
C LYS A 215 -8.08 -4.78 45.09
N GLU A 216 -9.16 -5.48 44.75
CA GLU A 216 -10.12 -5.99 45.71
C GLU A 216 -9.72 -7.35 46.27
N ASN A 217 -9.12 -8.23 45.46
CA ASN A 217 -8.92 -9.63 45.80
C ASN A 217 -7.45 -10.05 45.85
N ASP A 218 -6.50 -9.15 45.53
CA ASP A 218 -5.04 -9.41 45.43
C ASP A 218 -4.68 -10.53 44.41
N ILE A 219 -5.56 -10.80 43.43
CA ILE A 219 -5.39 -11.82 42.39
C ILE A 219 -5.31 -11.15 41.03
N ASP A 220 -4.29 -11.52 40.22
CA ASP A 220 -4.10 -11.05 38.86
C ASP A 220 -4.78 -12.00 37.85
N LEU A 221 -5.91 -11.57 37.28
CA LEU A 221 -6.64 -12.36 36.31
C LEU A 221 -5.92 -12.51 34.98
N SER A 222 -4.91 -11.66 34.68
CA SER A 222 -4.18 -11.70 33.40
C SER A 222 -3.34 -12.97 33.23
N GLU A 223 -3.02 -13.68 34.33
CA GLU A 223 -2.28 -14.93 34.32
C GLU A 223 -3.16 -16.16 33.98
N ASP A 224 -4.49 -16.03 34.11
CA ASP A 224 -5.45 -17.10 33.81
C ASP A 224 -6.11 -16.91 32.45
N LYS A 225 -5.75 -17.77 31.48
CA LYS A 225 -6.29 -17.73 30.12
C LYS A 225 -7.83 -17.89 30.06
N MET A 226 -8.42 -18.67 30.97
CA MET A 226 -9.87 -18.83 31.02
C MET A 226 -10.56 -17.58 31.57
N ALA A 227 -9.97 -16.96 32.59
CA ALA A 227 -10.45 -15.70 33.12
C ALA A 227 -10.36 -14.60 32.04
N MET A 228 -9.24 -14.49 31.34
CA MET A 228 -9.05 -13.51 30.25
C MET A 228 -10.04 -13.70 29.11
N GLN A 229 -10.33 -14.94 28.72
CA GLN A 229 -11.34 -15.20 27.67
C GLN A 229 -12.74 -14.76 28.12
N ARG A 230 -13.10 -15.00 29.37
CA ARG A 230 -14.39 -14.54 29.94
C ARG A 230 -14.44 -13.02 30.06
N LEU A 231 -13.34 -12.39 30.46
CA LEU A 231 -13.23 -10.92 30.49
C LEU A 231 -13.45 -10.32 29.11
N LYS A 232 -12.91 -10.95 28.04
CA LYS A 232 -13.11 -10.51 26.67
C LYS A 232 -14.59 -10.50 26.26
N GLU A 233 -15.35 -11.55 26.63
CA GLU A 233 -16.78 -11.61 26.31
C GLU A 233 -17.61 -10.57 27.08
N VAL A 234 -17.35 -10.41 28.38
CA VAL A 234 -18.09 -9.42 29.18
C VAL A 234 -17.72 -7.99 28.82
N ALA A 235 -16.47 -7.75 28.40
CA ALA A 235 -16.02 -6.45 27.92
C ALA A 235 -16.68 -6.08 26.58
N GLU A 236 -16.68 -6.98 25.58
CA GLU A 236 -17.38 -6.76 24.31
C GLU A 236 -18.88 -6.50 24.54
N LYS A 237 -19.52 -7.27 25.43
CA LYS A 237 -20.92 -7.05 25.79
C LYS A 237 -21.10 -5.68 26.42
N ALA A 238 -20.29 -5.32 27.41
CA ALA A 238 -20.38 -4.03 28.10
C ALA A 238 -20.19 -2.84 27.11
N LYS A 239 -19.22 -2.92 26.19
CA LYS A 239 -19.05 -1.94 25.12
C LYS A 239 -20.32 -1.75 24.29
N LYS A 240 -20.96 -2.86 23.87
CA LYS A 240 -22.19 -2.83 23.07
C LYS A 240 -23.37 -2.24 23.89
N ASP A 241 -23.54 -2.67 25.14
CA ASP A 241 -24.58 -2.16 26.03
C ASP A 241 -24.43 -0.65 26.26
N LEU A 242 -23.20 -0.17 26.50
CA LEU A 242 -22.90 1.24 26.77
C LEU A 242 -23.02 2.14 25.53
N SER A 243 -23.11 1.58 24.33
CA SER A 243 -23.48 2.34 23.14
C SER A 243 -24.94 2.81 23.16
N GLY A 244 -25.83 2.06 23.85
CA GLY A 244 -27.24 2.39 23.99
C GLY A 244 -27.63 2.85 25.41
N MET A 245 -26.93 2.39 26.45
CA MET A 245 -27.28 2.63 27.87
C MET A 245 -26.23 3.51 28.55
N VAL A 246 -26.63 4.18 29.64
CA VAL A 246 -25.72 5.04 30.45
C VAL A 246 -24.88 4.24 31.45
N SER A 247 -25.28 2.99 31.76
CA SER A 247 -24.53 2.05 32.60
C SER A 247 -24.92 0.61 32.29
N THR A 248 -24.01 -0.34 32.55
CA THR A 248 -24.28 -1.78 32.46
C THR A 248 -23.64 -2.51 33.62
N GLN A 249 -24.24 -3.66 34.00
CA GLN A 249 -23.67 -4.55 34.99
C GLN A 249 -22.79 -5.58 34.31
N ILE A 250 -21.50 -5.62 34.73
CA ILE A 250 -20.54 -6.63 34.32
C ILE A 250 -20.55 -7.73 35.37
N SER A 251 -20.89 -8.95 34.99
CA SER A 251 -20.92 -10.10 35.88
C SER A 251 -20.19 -11.29 35.25
N ALA A 252 -19.17 -11.78 35.96
CA ALA A 252 -18.45 -13.01 35.61
C ALA A 252 -18.32 -13.89 36.87
N PRO A 253 -19.33 -14.73 37.13
CA PRO A 253 -19.32 -15.60 38.31
C PRO A 253 -18.24 -16.67 38.20
N PHE A 254 -17.59 -17.02 39.30
CA PHE A 254 -16.54 -18.05 39.40
C PHE A 254 -15.32 -17.74 38.50
N ILE A 255 -14.88 -16.47 38.48
CA ILE A 255 -13.79 -16.05 37.59
C ILE A 255 -12.42 -16.45 38.10
N ALA A 256 -12.26 -16.55 39.40
CA ALA A 256 -11.05 -16.98 40.08
C ALA A 256 -11.33 -17.80 41.33
N LYS A 257 -10.31 -18.30 41.99
CA LYS A 257 -10.37 -18.95 43.30
C LYS A 257 -9.47 -18.17 44.26
N GLY A 258 -10.01 -17.91 45.46
CA GLY A 258 -9.27 -17.31 46.54
C GLY A 258 -8.23 -18.26 47.16
N GLU A 259 -7.43 -17.75 48.11
CA GLU A 259 -6.37 -18.53 48.79
C GLU A 259 -6.91 -19.76 49.47
N ASP A 260 -8.13 -19.68 50.05
CA ASP A 260 -8.82 -20.79 50.73
C ASP A 260 -9.58 -21.72 49.76
N GLY A 261 -9.42 -21.48 48.41
CA GLY A 261 -10.11 -22.26 47.38
C GLY A 261 -11.56 -21.89 47.15
N GLU A 262 -12.10 -20.85 47.82
CA GLU A 262 -13.41 -20.35 47.62
C GLU A 262 -13.58 -19.63 46.24
N PRO A 263 -14.73 -19.74 45.63
CA PRO A 263 -14.95 -19.10 44.32
C PRO A 263 -15.10 -17.58 44.47
N LEU A 264 -14.35 -16.85 43.63
CA LEU A 264 -14.45 -15.39 43.53
C LEU A 264 -15.23 -15.00 42.26
N HIS A 265 -15.98 -13.93 42.38
CA HIS A 265 -16.87 -13.43 41.35
C HIS A 265 -16.46 -12.00 40.98
N LEU A 266 -16.47 -11.68 39.70
CA LEU A 266 -16.44 -10.30 39.25
C LEU A 266 -17.86 -9.81 39.10
N ASP A 267 -18.24 -8.78 39.83
CA ASP A 267 -19.54 -8.13 39.77
C ASP A 267 -19.36 -6.62 39.98
N MET A 268 -19.47 -5.85 38.91
CA MET A 268 -19.30 -4.39 38.96
C MET A 268 -20.18 -3.66 37.96
N THR A 269 -20.51 -2.41 38.28
CA THR A 269 -21.20 -1.51 37.34
C THR A 269 -20.18 -0.68 36.57
N LEU A 270 -20.26 -0.71 35.26
CA LEU A 270 -19.51 0.19 34.38
C LEU A 270 -20.44 1.25 33.79
N THR A 271 -20.11 2.52 33.96
CA THR A 271 -20.85 3.63 33.35
C THR A 271 -20.29 4.00 32.00
N ARG A 272 -21.14 4.56 31.10
CA ARG A 272 -20.71 5.10 29.82
C ARG A 272 -19.59 6.15 29.99
N ALA A 273 -19.75 7.07 30.94
CA ALA A 273 -18.72 8.09 31.19
C ALA A 273 -17.37 7.48 31.54
N LYS A 274 -17.34 6.39 32.35
CA LYS A 274 -16.08 5.70 32.67
C LYS A 274 -15.54 4.95 31.45
N PHE A 275 -16.38 4.31 30.66
CA PHE A 275 -15.99 3.67 29.41
C PHE A 275 -15.38 4.67 28.43
N GLU A 276 -16.04 5.81 28.20
CA GLU A 276 -15.55 6.87 27.32
C GLU A 276 -14.23 7.48 27.82
N ASP A 277 -14.04 7.64 29.14
CA ASP A 277 -12.76 8.03 29.76
C ASP A 277 -11.62 7.02 29.41
N LEU A 278 -11.92 5.71 29.44
CA LEU A 278 -10.94 4.66 29.14
C LEU A 278 -10.50 4.62 27.67
N ILE A 279 -11.33 5.08 26.74
CA ILE A 279 -11.08 5.00 25.29
C ILE A 279 -10.83 6.36 24.65
N SER A 280 -10.85 7.46 25.41
CA SER A 280 -10.79 8.83 24.87
C SER A 280 -9.57 9.07 23.98
N ASP A 281 -8.39 8.62 24.42
CA ASP A 281 -7.15 8.73 23.68
C ASP A 281 -7.19 7.97 22.34
N LEU A 282 -7.81 6.79 22.32
CA LEU A 282 -7.98 5.97 21.12
C LEU A 282 -8.92 6.65 20.12
N VAL A 283 -10.05 7.19 20.61
CA VAL A 283 -11.02 7.87 19.76
C VAL A 283 -10.44 9.19 19.22
N GLU A 284 -9.76 9.98 20.06
CA GLU A 284 -9.10 11.21 19.64
C GLU A 284 -7.99 10.97 18.61
N SER A 285 -7.28 9.84 18.69
CA SER A 285 -6.23 9.48 17.73
C SER A 285 -6.73 9.32 16.29
N THR A 286 -8.05 9.09 16.10
CA THR A 286 -8.66 9.02 14.76
C THR A 286 -8.67 10.36 14.02
N LEU A 287 -8.54 11.48 14.73
CA LEU A 287 -8.53 12.80 14.10
C LEU A 287 -7.29 13.07 13.25
N GLU A 288 -6.16 12.49 13.62
CA GLU A 288 -4.92 12.66 12.86
C GLU A 288 -5.05 12.11 11.41
N PRO A 289 -5.50 10.85 11.18
CA PRO A 289 -5.81 10.37 9.84
C PRO A 289 -6.86 11.22 9.10
N VAL A 290 -7.90 11.72 9.79
CA VAL A 290 -8.91 12.61 9.19
C VAL A 290 -8.27 13.87 8.65
N HIS A 291 -7.43 14.54 9.46
CA HIS A 291 -6.72 15.75 9.02
C HIS A 291 -5.74 15.47 7.86
N LYS A 292 -5.05 14.32 7.89
CA LYS A 292 -4.16 13.91 6.81
C LYS A 292 -4.92 13.67 5.51
N ALA A 293 -6.07 12.98 5.57
CA ALA A 293 -6.90 12.75 4.40
C ALA A 293 -7.40 14.07 3.79
N LEU A 294 -7.89 15.01 4.60
CA LEU A 294 -8.28 16.35 4.13
C LEU A 294 -7.12 17.09 3.45
N LYS A 295 -5.94 17.07 4.07
CA LYS A 295 -4.73 17.70 3.53
C LYS A 295 -4.31 17.08 2.19
N ASP A 296 -4.31 15.76 2.10
CA ASP A 296 -3.91 15.02 0.89
C ASP A 296 -4.90 15.25 -0.26
N ALA A 297 -6.21 15.32 0.04
CA ALA A 297 -7.24 15.72 -0.91
C ALA A 297 -7.17 17.21 -1.29
N LYS A 298 -6.35 18.01 -0.62
CA LYS A 298 -6.30 19.49 -0.73
C LYS A 298 -7.64 20.15 -0.44
N MET A 299 -8.39 19.57 0.50
CA MET A 299 -9.72 19.98 0.92
C MET A 299 -9.72 20.45 2.38
N THR A 300 -10.76 21.18 2.73
CA THR A 300 -11.06 21.60 4.09
C THR A 300 -12.35 20.94 4.57
N LYS A 301 -12.64 20.98 5.86
CA LYS A 301 -13.91 20.47 6.40
C LYS A 301 -15.18 21.12 5.81
N LYS A 302 -15.05 22.29 5.17
CA LYS A 302 -16.18 22.97 4.51
C LYS A 302 -16.54 22.34 3.18
N ASP A 303 -15.56 21.73 2.52
CA ASP A 303 -15.71 21.09 1.21
C ASP A 303 -16.38 19.72 1.30
N ILE A 304 -16.48 19.15 2.50
CA ILE A 304 -17.19 17.89 2.75
C ILE A 304 -18.68 18.14 2.82
N ASP A 305 -19.50 17.52 1.97
CA ASP A 305 -20.96 17.65 1.96
C ASP A 305 -21.60 16.70 2.96
N LYS A 306 -21.13 15.47 3.04
CA LYS A 306 -21.67 14.41 3.90
C LYS A 306 -20.58 13.63 4.61
N VAL A 307 -20.94 13.12 5.79
CA VAL A 307 -20.09 12.20 6.56
C VAL A 307 -20.85 10.89 6.70
N ILE A 308 -20.21 9.79 6.33
CA ILE A 308 -20.77 8.43 6.42
C ILE A 308 -19.99 7.67 7.47
N LEU A 309 -20.68 7.15 8.48
CA LEU A 309 -20.10 6.29 9.50
C LEU A 309 -20.28 4.82 9.13
N VAL A 310 -19.18 4.09 9.16
CA VAL A 310 -19.08 2.67 8.82
C VAL A 310 -18.38 1.93 9.97
N GLY A 311 -18.67 0.65 10.11
CA GLY A 311 -18.11 -0.19 11.17
C GLY A 311 -18.84 -0.07 12.50
N GLY A 312 -18.94 -1.20 13.21
CA GLY A 312 -19.75 -1.30 14.44
C GLY A 312 -19.27 -0.41 15.58
N SER A 313 -17.98 -0.04 15.62
CA SER A 313 -17.42 0.82 16.67
C SER A 313 -17.84 2.29 16.54
N THR A 314 -18.35 2.72 15.38
CA THR A 314 -18.95 4.05 15.20
C THR A 314 -20.28 4.23 15.94
N ARG A 315 -20.87 3.14 16.48
CA ARG A 315 -22.06 3.18 17.33
C ARG A 315 -21.79 3.75 18.72
N VAL A 316 -20.51 3.84 19.13
CA VAL A 316 -20.11 4.49 20.40
C VAL A 316 -20.41 5.98 20.31
N PRO A 317 -21.23 6.55 21.23
CA PRO A 317 -21.66 7.95 21.14
C PRO A 317 -20.51 8.94 21.05
N MET A 318 -19.43 8.72 21.81
CA MET A 318 -18.24 9.58 21.78
C MET A 318 -17.63 9.71 20.37
N VAL A 319 -17.66 8.68 19.54
CA VAL A 319 -17.16 8.72 18.15
C VAL A 319 -18.03 9.65 17.30
N TYR A 320 -19.36 9.51 17.41
CA TYR A 320 -20.30 10.37 16.70
C TYR A 320 -20.12 11.86 17.09
N ASP A 321 -20.02 12.11 18.40
CA ASP A 321 -19.90 13.47 18.94
C ASP A 321 -18.55 14.11 18.52
N LEU A 322 -17.46 13.33 18.56
CA LEU A 322 -16.13 13.80 18.15
C LEU A 322 -16.14 14.25 16.68
N ILE A 323 -16.64 13.42 15.78
CA ILE A 323 -16.66 13.71 14.34
C ILE A 323 -17.62 14.85 14.01
N THR A 324 -18.78 14.90 14.66
CA THR A 324 -19.72 16.02 14.51
C THR A 324 -19.07 17.35 14.92
N LYS A 325 -18.37 17.35 16.05
CA LYS A 325 -17.66 18.53 16.55
C LYS A 325 -16.52 18.94 15.62
N GLU A 326 -15.72 17.97 15.15
CA GLU A 326 -14.56 18.25 14.32
C GLU A 326 -14.95 18.79 12.94
N LEU A 327 -15.88 18.13 12.26
CA LEU A 327 -16.27 18.50 10.90
C LEU A 327 -17.37 19.57 10.86
N GLY A 328 -18.05 19.81 11.99
CA GLY A 328 -19.17 20.76 12.06
C GLY A 328 -20.42 20.29 11.29
N LYS A 329 -20.52 18.99 11.04
CA LYS A 329 -21.62 18.33 10.28
C LYS A 329 -22.02 17.05 10.99
N GLU A 330 -23.31 16.78 11.09
CA GLU A 330 -23.81 15.53 11.64
C GLU A 330 -23.60 14.39 10.61
N PRO A 331 -23.03 13.24 11.03
CA PRO A 331 -22.95 12.07 10.19
C PRO A 331 -24.31 11.58 9.71
N SER A 332 -24.38 11.11 8.47
CA SER A 332 -25.60 10.53 7.88
C SER A 332 -26.00 9.26 8.63
N ARG A 333 -27.32 9.09 8.82
CA ARG A 333 -27.93 7.88 9.40
C ARG A 333 -28.66 7.03 8.36
N GLU A 334 -28.46 7.31 7.06
CA GLU A 334 -29.15 6.65 5.97
C GLU A 334 -28.66 5.21 5.73
N VAL A 335 -27.47 4.86 6.21
CA VAL A 335 -26.87 3.55 6.02
C VAL A 335 -26.71 2.78 7.32
N ASN A 336 -26.82 1.44 7.22
CA ASN A 336 -26.47 0.57 8.34
C ASN A 336 -24.95 0.30 8.32
N PRO A 337 -24.19 0.74 9.33
CA PRO A 337 -22.72 0.64 9.35
C PRO A 337 -22.19 -0.81 9.35
N ASP A 338 -23.01 -1.82 9.68
CA ASP A 338 -22.62 -3.22 9.69
C ASP A 338 -22.88 -3.95 8.35
N GLU A 339 -23.61 -3.32 7.41
CA GLU A 339 -24.10 -3.96 6.18
C GLU A 339 -23.68 -3.22 4.91
N VAL A 340 -23.48 -1.92 5.00
CA VAL A 340 -23.27 -1.02 3.86
C VAL A 340 -22.10 -1.44 2.99
N VAL A 341 -21.05 -2.00 3.59
CA VAL A 341 -19.83 -2.46 2.90
C VAL A 341 -20.14 -3.69 2.02
N ALA A 342 -20.83 -4.69 2.57
CA ALA A 342 -21.23 -5.87 1.81
C ALA A 342 -22.20 -5.52 0.67
N MET A 343 -23.12 -4.59 0.93
CA MET A 343 -24.05 -4.09 -0.09
C MET A 343 -23.31 -3.41 -1.23
N GLY A 344 -22.31 -2.57 -0.94
CA GLY A 344 -21.47 -1.93 -1.96
C GLY A 344 -20.64 -2.93 -2.75
N ALA A 345 -20.12 -3.97 -2.10
CA ALA A 345 -19.42 -5.06 -2.79
C ALA A 345 -20.36 -5.83 -3.74
N ALA A 346 -21.62 -6.02 -3.38
CA ALA A 346 -22.64 -6.64 -4.25
C ALA A 346 -22.98 -5.74 -5.45
N ILE A 347 -23.07 -4.41 -5.25
CA ILE A 347 -23.24 -3.45 -6.34
C ILE A 347 -22.05 -3.54 -7.32
N GLN A 348 -20.83 -3.58 -6.81
CA GLN A 348 -19.64 -3.76 -7.65
C GLN A 348 -19.70 -5.08 -8.44
N GLY A 349 -20.23 -6.16 -7.84
CA GLY A 349 -20.53 -7.40 -8.55
C GLY A 349 -21.49 -7.18 -9.72
N GLY A 350 -22.56 -6.40 -9.50
CA GLY A 350 -23.52 -6.02 -10.54
C GLY A 350 -22.91 -5.16 -11.67
N VAL A 351 -21.96 -4.28 -11.32
CA VAL A 351 -21.20 -3.52 -12.35
C VAL A 351 -20.36 -4.46 -13.22
N LEU A 352 -19.72 -5.46 -12.61
CA LEU A 352 -18.90 -6.43 -13.33
C LEU A 352 -19.72 -7.36 -14.24
N THR A 353 -20.96 -7.65 -13.87
CA THR A 353 -21.89 -8.46 -14.70
C THR A 353 -22.66 -7.64 -15.76
N GLY A 354 -22.63 -6.30 -15.65
CA GLY A 354 -23.42 -5.39 -16.50
C GLY A 354 -24.88 -5.25 -16.06
N ASP A 355 -25.24 -5.73 -14.86
CA ASP A 355 -26.59 -5.55 -14.28
C ASP A 355 -26.76 -4.11 -13.74
N VAL A 356 -25.65 -3.45 -13.40
CA VAL A 356 -25.58 -2.02 -13.05
C VAL A 356 -24.70 -1.35 -14.08
N ASN A 357 -25.26 -0.38 -14.78
CA ASN A 357 -24.57 0.39 -15.81
C ASN A 357 -24.27 1.81 -15.31
N ASP A 358 -23.39 2.50 -16.00
CA ASP A 358 -23.07 3.91 -15.79
C ASP A 358 -22.40 4.23 -14.44
N ILE A 359 -21.76 3.23 -13.81
CA ILE A 359 -20.93 3.42 -12.61
C ILE A 359 -19.46 3.19 -12.96
N VAL A 360 -18.63 4.18 -12.61
CA VAL A 360 -17.17 4.11 -12.70
C VAL A 360 -16.58 4.35 -11.31
N LEU A 361 -15.78 3.40 -10.87
CA LEU A 361 -15.06 3.47 -9.59
C LEU A 361 -13.60 3.73 -9.83
N LEU A 362 -13.09 4.82 -9.26
CA LEU A 362 -11.68 5.21 -9.29
C LEU A 362 -11.13 5.20 -7.86
N ASP A 363 -10.36 4.17 -7.54
CA ASP A 363 -9.71 4.02 -6.23
C ASP A 363 -8.25 4.51 -6.26
N VAL A 364 -7.58 4.56 -5.12
CA VAL A 364 -6.21 5.09 -5.00
C VAL A 364 -5.28 4.15 -4.24
N THR A 365 -3.96 4.26 -4.52
CA THR A 365 -2.94 3.58 -3.71
C THR A 365 -2.74 4.27 -2.36
N PRO A 366 -2.71 3.52 -1.24
CA PRO A 366 -2.61 4.13 0.10
C PRO A 366 -1.22 4.64 0.45
N LEU A 367 -0.17 4.08 -0.16
CA LEU A 367 1.24 4.38 0.12
C LEU A 367 2.01 4.57 -1.18
N SER A 368 3.08 5.38 -1.11
CA SER A 368 4.00 5.58 -2.24
C SER A 368 4.78 4.31 -2.55
N LEU A 369 5.02 4.09 -3.84
CA LEU A 369 5.79 2.97 -4.36
C LEU A 369 7.02 3.49 -5.12
N GLY A 370 8.15 2.83 -4.92
CA GLY A 370 9.39 3.23 -5.56
C GLY A 370 10.45 2.14 -5.49
N LEU A 371 11.67 2.51 -5.78
CA LEU A 371 12.82 1.61 -5.71
C LEU A 371 14.03 2.28 -5.06
N GLU A 372 14.93 1.44 -4.55
CA GLU A 372 16.22 1.89 -4.05
C GLU A 372 17.12 2.32 -5.21
N THR A 373 17.68 3.51 -5.08
CA THR A 373 18.66 4.07 -6.02
C THR A 373 20.00 4.31 -5.32
N LEU A 374 20.97 4.83 -6.07
CA LEU A 374 22.31 5.09 -5.58
C LEU A 374 22.28 5.91 -4.27
N GLY A 375 23.10 5.53 -3.29
CA GLY A 375 23.16 6.16 -1.97
C GLY A 375 22.08 5.66 -0.99
N GLY A 376 21.35 4.58 -1.32
CA GLY A 376 20.31 4.03 -0.46
C GLY A 376 19.07 4.90 -0.36
N VAL A 377 18.82 5.74 -1.35
CA VAL A 377 17.65 6.63 -1.44
C VAL A 377 16.48 5.91 -2.07
N MET A 378 15.26 6.13 -1.56
CA MET A 378 14.05 5.70 -2.23
C MET A 378 13.63 6.72 -3.28
N THR A 379 13.65 6.30 -4.55
CA THR A 379 13.08 7.06 -5.66
C THR A 379 11.63 6.64 -5.87
N THR A 380 10.69 7.55 -5.61
CA THR A 380 9.25 7.29 -5.74
C THR A 380 8.82 7.39 -7.20
N LEU A 381 8.22 6.30 -7.73
CA LEU A 381 7.62 6.27 -9.06
C LEU A 381 6.11 6.53 -9.01
N ILE A 382 5.42 5.94 -8.06
CA ILE A 382 3.98 6.13 -7.88
C ILE A 382 3.74 6.73 -6.49
N PRO A 383 3.38 8.02 -6.40
CA PRO A 383 3.03 8.65 -5.13
C PRO A 383 1.75 8.04 -4.51
N ARG A 384 1.61 8.10 -3.19
CA ARG A 384 0.35 7.76 -2.51
C ARG A 384 -0.81 8.59 -3.05
N ASN A 385 -2.01 8.08 -2.91
CA ASN A 385 -3.25 8.67 -3.45
C ASN A 385 -3.22 8.85 -4.98
N THR A 386 -2.42 8.03 -5.69
CA THR A 386 -2.50 7.93 -7.15
C THR A 386 -3.64 6.99 -7.52
N THR A 387 -4.52 7.42 -8.42
CA THR A 387 -5.65 6.62 -8.92
C THR A 387 -5.16 5.31 -9.55
N ILE A 388 -5.81 4.20 -9.21
CA ILE A 388 -5.56 2.86 -9.75
C ILE A 388 -6.76 2.41 -10.64
N SER A 389 -6.54 1.65 -11.70
CA SER A 389 -5.29 1.03 -12.17
C SER A 389 -4.35 2.05 -12.81
N THR A 390 -3.07 1.89 -12.60
CA THR A 390 -2.07 2.82 -13.16
C THR A 390 -0.78 2.09 -13.53
N SER A 391 -0.05 2.70 -14.46
CA SER A 391 1.26 2.23 -14.89
C SER A 391 2.22 3.41 -14.97
N LYS A 392 3.41 3.26 -14.39
CA LYS A 392 4.50 4.24 -14.45
C LYS A 392 5.81 3.55 -14.74
N SER A 393 6.62 4.13 -15.61
CA SER A 393 7.97 3.66 -15.87
C SER A 393 8.97 4.81 -15.81
N GLU A 394 10.19 4.49 -15.37
CA GLU A 394 11.36 5.37 -15.42
C GLU A 394 12.58 4.59 -15.90
N VAL A 395 13.53 5.31 -16.52
CA VAL A 395 14.75 4.72 -17.03
C VAL A 395 15.89 5.02 -16.06
N PHE A 396 16.49 3.96 -15.54
CA PHE A 396 17.65 3.96 -14.66
C PHE A 396 18.88 3.45 -15.41
N SER A 397 20.04 3.49 -14.76
CA SER A 397 21.28 3.01 -15.34
C SER A 397 22.14 2.27 -14.32
N THR A 398 23.26 1.69 -14.79
CA THR A 398 24.22 1.00 -13.93
C THR A 398 25.03 1.99 -13.08
N ALA A 399 25.36 1.60 -11.85
CA ALA A 399 26.14 2.38 -10.90
C ALA A 399 27.67 2.17 -11.05
N ALA A 400 28.09 1.09 -11.73
CA ALA A 400 29.50 0.75 -11.95
C ALA A 400 29.77 0.36 -13.40
N ASP A 401 31.05 0.49 -13.81
CA ASP A 401 31.51 0.04 -15.13
C ASP A 401 31.42 -1.47 -15.27
N ASN A 402 30.99 -1.94 -16.44
CA ASN A 402 30.87 -3.35 -16.78
C ASN A 402 30.00 -4.16 -15.80
N GLN A 403 29.02 -3.53 -15.17
CA GLN A 403 28.09 -4.18 -14.24
C GLN A 403 27.21 -5.19 -14.99
N PRO A 404 27.30 -6.50 -14.67
CA PRO A 404 26.61 -7.55 -15.45
C PRO A 404 25.14 -7.74 -15.06
N ALA A 405 24.71 -7.15 -13.92
CA ALA A 405 23.36 -7.24 -13.38
C ALA A 405 23.02 -5.99 -12.57
N VAL A 406 21.73 -5.67 -12.48
CA VAL A 406 21.20 -4.66 -11.54
C VAL A 406 20.23 -5.31 -10.58
N ASP A 407 20.33 -4.96 -9.31
CA ASP A 407 19.37 -5.34 -8.28
C ASP A 407 18.22 -4.34 -8.31
N ILE A 408 16.99 -4.85 -8.42
CA ILE A 408 15.77 -4.06 -8.32
C ILE A 408 15.18 -4.32 -6.94
N HIS A 409 15.29 -3.34 -6.06
CA HIS A 409 14.76 -3.37 -4.71
C HIS A 409 13.48 -2.53 -4.65
N VAL A 410 12.34 -3.20 -4.65
CA VAL A 410 11.01 -2.58 -4.66
C VAL A 410 10.60 -2.20 -3.26
N LEU A 411 10.17 -0.96 -3.09
CA LEU A 411 9.89 -0.33 -1.80
C LEU A 411 8.48 0.27 -1.75
N GLN A 412 7.90 0.28 -0.55
CA GLN A 412 6.64 0.95 -0.24
C GLN A 412 6.81 1.78 1.04
N GLY A 413 6.40 3.04 1.02
CA GLY A 413 6.44 3.94 2.18
C GLY A 413 6.72 5.39 1.80
N GLU A 414 6.87 6.23 2.83
CA GLU A 414 6.99 7.68 2.69
C GLU A 414 8.36 8.21 3.11
N ARG A 415 9.29 7.32 3.51
CA ARG A 415 10.62 7.72 3.99
C ARG A 415 11.58 7.92 2.81
N PRO A 416 12.45 8.96 2.84
CA PRO A 416 13.44 9.21 1.80
C PRO A 416 14.48 8.10 1.63
N MET A 417 14.86 7.43 2.74
CA MET A 417 15.89 6.39 2.70
C MET A 417 15.26 5.00 2.50
N ALA A 418 15.88 4.18 1.64
CA ALA A 418 15.38 2.86 1.28
C ALA A 418 15.19 1.92 2.47
N ASN A 419 16.16 1.92 3.40
CA ASN A 419 16.15 1.05 4.59
C ASN A 419 15.04 1.39 5.59
N ASP A 420 14.48 2.60 5.51
CA ASP A 420 13.42 3.07 6.39
C ASP A 420 12.03 2.82 5.79
N ASN A 421 11.96 2.20 4.60
CA ASN A 421 10.74 1.84 3.90
C ASN A 421 10.55 0.33 3.84
N LYS A 422 9.32 -0.10 3.54
CA LYS A 422 9.01 -1.51 3.37
C LYS A 422 9.62 -2.06 2.10
N THR A 423 10.37 -3.16 2.22
CA THR A 423 10.72 -4.00 1.08
C THR A 423 9.49 -4.80 0.63
N LEU A 424 9.01 -4.58 -0.57
CA LEU A 424 7.98 -5.40 -1.21
C LEU A 424 8.59 -6.61 -1.92
N GLY A 425 9.79 -6.46 -2.47
CA GLY A 425 10.50 -7.54 -3.13
C GLY A 425 11.86 -7.11 -3.65
N ARG A 426 12.69 -8.11 -3.98
CA ARG A 426 13.98 -7.91 -4.64
C ARG A 426 14.14 -8.92 -5.77
N PHE A 427 14.64 -8.46 -6.90
CA PHE A 427 14.99 -9.32 -8.02
C PHE A 427 16.13 -8.72 -8.83
N GLN A 428 16.80 -9.53 -9.64
CA GLN A 428 17.93 -9.09 -10.46
C GLN A 428 17.60 -9.14 -11.94
N LEU A 429 17.91 -8.08 -12.66
CA LEU A 429 18.03 -8.11 -14.10
C LEU A 429 19.49 -8.45 -14.44
N THR A 430 19.70 -9.62 -15.00
CA THR A 430 21.02 -10.18 -15.30
C THR A 430 21.37 -10.13 -16.78
N ASN A 431 22.64 -10.41 -17.11
CA ASN A 431 23.17 -10.44 -18.49
C ASN A 431 23.08 -9.09 -19.21
N ILE A 432 23.35 -8.02 -18.49
CA ILE A 432 23.55 -6.70 -19.06
C ILE A 432 24.91 -6.71 -19.78
N PRO A 433 24.98 -6.28 -21.04
CA PRO A 433 26.25 -6.22 -21.76
C PRO A 433 27.27 -5.29 -21.07
N PRO A 434 28.57 -5.64 -21.07
CA PRO A 434 29.61 -4.77 -20.54
C PRO A 434 29.56 -3.39 -21.19
N ALA A 435 29.41 -2.35 -20.39
CA ALA A 435 29.40 -0.95 -20.82
C ALA A 435 29.86 -0.06 -19.65
N PRO A 436 30.34 1.16 -19.94
CA PRO A 436 30.60 2.15 -18.89
C PRO A 436 29.35 2.43 -18.06
N ARG A 437 29.53 2.79 -16.77
CA ARG A 437 28.42 3.22 -15.90
C ARG A 437 27.61 4.33 -16.55
N GLY A 438 26.32 4.33 -16.35
CA GLY A 438 25.42 5.33 -16.91
C GLY A 438 25.04 5.14 -18.39
N VAL A 439 25.63 4.14 -19.09
CA VAL A 439 25.31 3.86 -20.50
C VAL A 439 24.16 2.89 -20.68
N PRO A 440 24.07 1.76 -19.93
CA PRO A 440 22.91 0.88 -20.02
C PRO A 440 21.64 1.60 -19.60
N GLN A 441 20.55 1.38 -20.35
CA GLN A 441 19.25 1.96 -20.07
C GLN A 441 18.31 0.87 -19.57
N ILE A 442 18.00 0.91 -18.30
CA ILE A 442 17.14 -0.06 -17.62
C ILE A 442 15.80 0.61 -17.31
N GLU A 443 14.78 0.29 -18.09
CA GLU A 443 13.42 0.73 -17.80
C GLU A 443 12.85 -0.11 -16.66
N VAL A 444 12.42 0.55 -15.58
CA VAL A 444 11.68 -0.10 -14.50
C VAL A 444 10.25 0.41 -14.53
N LYS A 445 9.30 -0.51 -14.70
CA LYS A 445 7.89 -0.25 -14.84
C LYS A 445 7.13 -0.82 -13.64
N PHE A 446 6.30 -0.01 -13.03
CA PHE A 446 5.33 -0.40 -12.00
C PHE A 446 3.94 -0.42 -12.61
N ASP A 447 3.26 -1.55 -12.52
CA ASP A 447 1.87 -1.73 -12.93
C ASP A 447 1.04 -2.06 -11.69
N ILE A 448 0.03 -1.25 -11.39
CA ILE A 448 -0.95 -1.53 -10.33
C ILE A 448 -2.28 -1.87 -11.01
N ASP A 449 -2.82 -3.04 -10.68
CA ASP A 449 -4.12 -3.45 -11.22
C ASP A 449 -5.29 -2.79 -10.45
N ALA A 450 -6.50 -3.06 -10.89
CA ALA A 450 -7.72 -2.53 -10.26
C ALA A 450 -7.99 -3.12 -8.85
N ASN A 451 -7.25 -4.14 -8.41
CA ASN A 451 -7.31 -4.71 -7.07
C ASN A 451 -6.24 -4.10 -6.14
N GLY A 452 -5.39 -3.20 -6.67
CA GLY A 452 -4.26 -2.62 -5.97
C GLY A 452 -3.04 -3.55 -5.89
N ILE A 453 -2.99 -4.61 -6.71
CA ILE A 453 -1.86 -5.55 -6.74
C ILE A 453 -0.76 -4.99 -7.63
N VAL A 454 0.46 -4.96 -7.10
CA VAL A 454 1.63 -4.38 -7.76
C VAL A 454 2.43 -5.43 -8.52
N ASN A 455 2.74 -5.14 -9.77
CA ASN A 455 3.69 -5.89 -10.58
C ASN A 455 4.83 -4.96 -11.03
N VAL A 456 6.07 -5.38 -10.87
CA VAL A 456 7.25 -4.60 -11.25
C VAL A 456 8.06 -5.34 -12.28
N THR A 457 8.34 -4.67 -13.40
CA THR A 457 9.12 -5.21 -14.52
C THR A 457 10.37 -4.34 -14.73
N ALA A 458 11.53 -4.96 -14.83
CA ALA A 458 12.76 -4.31 -15.25
C ALA A 458 13.19 -4.83 -16.62
N LYS A 459 13.52 -3.93 -17.54
CA LYS A 459 13.88 -4.23 -18.93
C LYS A 459 15.12 -3.47 -19.35
N ASP A 460 16.12 -4.18 -19.86
CA ASP A 460 17.26 -3.57 -20.57
C ASP A 460 16.81 -3.17 -21.98
N LEU A 461 16.76 -1.88 -22.26
CA LEU A 461 16.32 -1.34 -23.55
C LEU A 461 17.31 -1.64 -24.68
N GLY A 462 18.59 -1.89 -24.37
CA GLY A 462 19.62 -2.26 -25.35
C GLY A 462 19.47 -3.69 -25.86
N THR A 463 19.13 -4.63 -24.98
CA THR A 463 19.03 -6.07 -25.32
C THR A 463 17.60 -6.59 -25.38
N ASN A 464 16.61 -5.81 -24.97
CA ASN A 464 15.21 -6.20 -24.75
C ASN A 464 15.03 -7.36 -23.76
N LYS A 465 16.03 -7.67 -22.93
CA LYS A 465 15.86 -8.63 -21.84
C LYS A 465 15.06 -8.00 -20.73
N GLU A 466 14.13 -8.76 -20.18
CA GLU A 466 13.31 -8.31 -19.06
C GLU A 466 13.21 -9.37 -17.96
N GLN A 467 12.95 -8.91 -16.76
CA GLN A 467 12.62 -9.70 -15.58
C GLN A 467 11.52 -8.98 -14.83
N SER A 468 10.55 -9.73 -14.33
CA SER A 468 9.45 -9.18 -13.55
C SER A 468 9.26 -9.89 -12.23
N ILE A 469 8.65 -9.20 -11.27
CA ILE A 469 8.16 -9.75 -10.03
C ILE A 469 6.72 -9.27 -9.81
N THR A 470 5.83 -10.20 -9.53
CA THR A 470 4.54 -9.87 -8.94
C THR A 470 4.72 -9.88 -7.43
N ILE A 471 4.34 -8.81 -6.76
CA ILE A 471 4.47 -8.72 -5.32
C ILE A 471 3.49 -9.72 -4.71
N THR A 472 4.03 -10.80 -4.18
CA THR A 472 3.30 -11.82 -3.45
C THR A 472 3.82 -11.91 -2.02
N SER A 473 3.01 -12.36 -1.11
CA SER A 473 3.12 -12.28 0.35
C SER A 473 4.39 -12.85 1.03
N SER A 474 5.55 -12.82 0.41
CA SER A 474 6.79 -13.38 0.98
C SER A 474 7.61 -12.43 1.86
N THR A 475 7.23 -11.15 1.94
CA THR A 475 7.93 -10.14 2.75
C THR A 475 6.90 -9.28 3.49
N ASN A 476 6.43 -9.77 4.62
CA ASN A 476 5.34 -9.11 5.35
C ASN A 476 5.89 -8.25 6.49
N LEU A 477 5.54 -6.96 6.48
CA LEU A 477 5.50 -6.16 7.70
C LEU A 477 4.18 -6.40 8.43
N SER A 478 4.25 -6.41 9.75
CA SER A 478 3.05 -6.23 10.58
C SER A 478 2.54 -4.80 10.40
N ASP A 479 1.26 -4.60 10.63
CA ASP A 479 0.64 -3.26 10.56
C ASP A 479 1.25 -2.31 11.61
N GLU A 480 1.77 -2.83 12.75
CA GLU A 480 2.56 -2.09 13.74
C GLU A 480 3.82 -1.48 13.12
N GLU A 481 4.46 -2.19 12.21
CA GLU A 481 5.63 -1.68 11.48
C GLU A 481 5.26 -0.59 10.49
N ILE A 482 4.08 -0.67 9.86
CA ILE A 482 3.58 0.38 8.95
C ILE A 482 3.28 1.66 9.71
N GLU A 483 2.56 1.58 10.84
CA GLU A 483 2.24 2.75 11.65
C GLU A 483 3.49 3.32 12.34
N LYS A 484 4.38 2.46 12.82
CA LYS A 484 5.68 2.86 13.34
C LYS A 484 6.51 3.59 12.28
N MET A 485 6.58 3.07 11.06
CA MET A 485 7.27 3.71 9.94
C MET A 485 6.67 5.08 9.59
N ARG A 486 5.34 5.21 9.64
CA ARG A 486 4.69 6.51 9.40
C ARG A 486 5.02 7.52 10.48
N LYS A 487 4.90 7.12 11.74
CA LYS A 487 5.21 7.96 12.90
C LYS A 487 6.70 8.35 12.91
N GLU A 488 7.57 7.39 12.65
CA GLU A 488 9.00 7.63 12.49
C GLU A 488 9.30 8.54 11.29
N ALA A 489 8.55 8.44 10.18
CA ALA A 489 8.71 9.33 9.03
C ALA A 489 8.38 10.78 9.37
N GLU A 490 7.33 11.01 10.16
CA GLU A 490 6.92 12.37 10.56
C GLU A 490 7.83 12.96 11.65
N GLU A 491 8.23 12.13 12.63
CA GLU A 491 9.15 12.53 13.71
C GLU A 491 10.58 12.78 13.18
N ASN A 492 11.00 12.08 12.13
CA ASN A 492 12.36 12.17 11.60
C ASN A 492 12.45 12.96 10.28
N LYS A 493 11.39 13.61 9.84
CA LYS A 493 11.31 14.27 8.52
C LYS A 493 12.49 15.19 8.24
N GLU A 494 12.85 16.08 9.19
CA GLU A 494 13.99 17.00 9.03
C GLU A 494 15.34 16.26 8.98
N ALA A 495 15.50 15.21 9.79
CA ALA A 495 16.70 14.38 9.80
C ALA A 495 16.83 13.54 8.51
N ASP A 496 15.71 13.09 7.97
CA ASP A 496 15.68 12.31 6.73
C ASP A 496 15.91 13.18 5.49
N GLU A 497 15.33 14.37 5.43
CA GLU A 497 15.60 15.34 4.38
C GLU A 497 17.09 15.69 4.35
N LYS A 498 17.71 15.90 5.52
CA LYS A 498 19.14 16.15 5.64
C LYS A 498 19.96 14.94 5.15
N ARG A 499 19.64 13.71 5.54
CA ARG A 499 20.33 12.49 5.06
C ARG A 499 20.20 12.30 3.56
N LYS A 500 19.04 12.61 3.00
CA LYS A 500 18.83 12.58 1.55
C LYS A 500 19.69 13.61 0.84
N GLU A 501 19.70 14.87 1.33
CA GLU A 501 20.57 15.92 0.78
C GLU A 501 22.06 15.53 0.85
N GLU A 502 22.51 14.96 1.97
CA GLU A 502 23.86 14.44 2.14
C GLU A 502 24.20 13.34 1.13
N ALA A 503 23.27 12.40 0.91
CA ALA A 503 23.46 11.33 -0.08
C ALA A 503 23.49 11.88 -1.52
N GLU A 504 22.63 12.84 -1.85
CA GLU A 504 22.62 13.51 -3.15
C GLU A 504 23.94 14.26 -3.41
N VAL A 505 24.44 15.02 -2.43
CA VAL A 505 25.72 15.73 -2.52
C VAL A 505 26.89 14.77 -2.77
N LYS A 506 26.93 13.62 -2.10
CA LYS A 506 27.96 12.59 -2.32
C LYS A 506 27.88 12.00 -3.72
N ASN A 507 26.69 11.64 -4.16
CA ASN A 507 26.46 11.08 -5.49
C ASN A 507 26.88 12.06 -6.60
N GLU A 508 26.54 13.35 -6.47
CA GLU A 508 26.95 14.39 -7.40
C GLU A 508 28.47 14.58 -7.42
N ALA A 509 29.11 14.54 -6.24
CA ALA A 509 30.56 14.64 -6.12
C ALA A 509 31.28 13.47 -6.81
N GLU A 510 30.82 12.23 -6.59
CA GLU A 510 31.35 11.04 -7.27
C GLU A 510 31.16 11.10 -8.79
N GLN A 511 29.97 11.57 -9.23
CA GLN A 511 29.69 11.73 -10.65
C GLN A 511 30.60 12.78 -11.27
N MET A 512 30.88 13.88 -10.58
CA MET A 512 31.77 14.94 -11.04
C MET A 512 33.23 14.46 -11.16
N VAL A 513 33.70 13.70 -10.15
CA VAL A 513 35.03 13.05 -10.22
C VAL A 513 35.11 12.19 -11.47
N PHE A 514 34.14 11.32 -11.70
CA PHE A 514 34.11 10.42 -12.85
C PHE A 514 34.10 11.16 -14.20
N GLN A 515 33.25 12.20 -14.31
CA GLN A 515 33.15 13.01 -15.53
C GLN A 515 34.46 13.76 -15.83
N THR A 516 35.12 14.29 -14.78
CA THR A 516 36.36 15.04 -14.93
C THR A 516 37.53 14.11 -15.30
N GLU A 517 37.65 12.94 -14.66
CA GLU A 517 38.64 11.91 -15.03
C GLU A 517 38.44 11.44 -16.47
N LYS A 518 37.19 11.26 -16.90
CA LYS A 518 36.87 10.91 -18.28
C LYS A 518 37.27 12.03 -19.26
N ALA A 519 36.96 13.29 -18.94
CA ALA A 519 37.33 14.44 -19.78
C ALA A 519 38.87 14.57 -19.94
N ILE A 520 39.61 14.37 -18.86
CA ILE A 520 41.10 14.35 -18.90
C ILE A 520 41.57 13.23 -19.82
N LYS A 521 41.02 12.04 -19.70
CA LYS A 521 41.39 10.88 -20.54
C LYS A 521 41.04 11.10 -22.01
N ASP A 522 39.90 11.69 -22.32
CA ASP A 522 39.42 11.95 -23.67
C ASP A 522 40.28 13.04 -24.37
N LEU A 523 40.80 14.01 -23.62
CA LEU A 523 41.71 15.03 -24.12
C LEU A 523 43.13 14.48 -24.39
N GLY A 524 43.60 13.53 -23.56
CA GLY A 524 44.93 12.92 -23.69
C GLY A 524 46.06 13.95 -23.81
N ASP A 525 46.97 13.75 -24.75
CA ASP A 525 48.15 14.64 -24.97
C ASP A 525 47.79 16.07 -25.45
N LYS A 526 46.51 16.35 -25.71
CA LYS A 526 46.02 17.67 -26.14
C LYS A 526 45.63 18.58 -24.97
N ALA A 527 45.52 18.03 -23.77
CA ALA A 527 45.23 18.81 -22.58
C ALA A 527 46.46 19.62 -22.12
N ASP A 528 46.20 20.81 -21.57
CA ASP A 528 47.25 21.59 -20.91
C ASP A 528 47.69 20.87 -19.64
N LYS A 529 48.95 20.49 -19.55
CA LYS A 529 49.50 19.72 -18.42
C LYS A 529 49.26 20.36 -17.07
N LYS A 530 49.28 21.69 -17.00
CA LYS A 530 49.07 22.42 -15.76
C LYS A 530 47.58 22.36 -15.31
N GLU A 531 46.66 22.48 -16.27
CA GLU A 531 45.21 22.37 -15.96
C GLU A 531 44.82 20.95 -15.57
N VAL A 532 45.45 19.92 -16.20
CA VAL A 532 45.23 18.52 -15.81
C VAL A 532 45.75 18.26 -14.40
N GLU A 533 46.96 18.75 -14.06
CA GLU A 533 47.55 18.57 -12.74
C GLU A 533 46.71 19.25 -11.66
N GLU A 534 46.21 20.48 -11.92
CA GLU A 534 45.26 21.19 -11.02
C GLU A 534 43.92 20.44 -10.83
N ALA A 535 43.40 19.84 -11.91
CA ALA A 535 42.15 19.06 -11.84
C ALA A 535 42.36 17.71 -11.10
N GLU A 536 43.50 17.02 -11.32
CA GLU A 536 43.84 15.79 -10.63
C GLU A 536 44.03 16.01 -9.10
N ASP A 537 44.65 17.13 -8.70
CA ASP A 537 44.79 17.51 -7.29
C ASP A 537 43.39 17.74 -6.65
N LEU A 538 42.49 18.47 -7.33
CA LEU A 538 41.12 18.69 -6.85
C LEU A 538 40.31 17.38 -6.77
N ILE A 539 40.45 16.47 -7.75
CA ILE A 539 39.87 15.13 -7.72
C ILE A 539 40.37 14.37 -6.49
N LYS A 540 41.66 14.42 -6.21
CA LYS A 540 42.25 13.73 -5.05
C LYS A 540 41.75 14.28 -3.73
N ASP A 541 41.57 15.61 -3.62
CA ASP A 541 41.07 16.23 -2.41
C ASP A 541 39.57 15.95 -2.22
N LEU A 542 38.76 15.97 -3.30
CA LEU A 542 37.36 15.59 -3.25
C LEU A 542 37.17 14.11 -2.88
N LYS A 543 38.02 13.20 -3.41
CA LYS A 543 38.01 11.77 -3.01
C LYS A 543 38.32 11.59 -1.53
N LYS A 544 39.29 12.35 -0.98
CA LYS A 544 39.62 12.30 0.44
C LYS A 544 38.45 12.83 1.31
N ALA A 545 37.74 13.88 0.87
CA ALA A 545 36.59 14.40 1.56
C ALA A 545 35.44 13.36 1.57
N LEU A 546 35.23 12.66 0.44
CA LEU A 546 34.28 11.55 0.34
C LEU A 546 34.64 10.38 1.27
N GLU A 547 35.93 10.02 1.39
CA GLU A 547 36.39 8.97 2.31
C GLU A 547 36.19 9.34 3.80
N LYS A 548 36.28 10.63 4.14
CA LYS A 548 36.06 11.12 5.50
C LYS A 548 34.60 11.36 5.85
N ASP A 549 33.73 11.33 4.86
CA ASP A 549 32.29 11.60 5.01
C ASP A 549 31.96 13.02 5.51
N ASP A 550 32.82 14.00 5.16
CA ASP A 550 32.67 15.41 5.56
C ASP A 550 31.89 16.19 4.48
N ILE A 551 30.59 16.37 4.73
CA ILE A 551 29.65 16.98 3.76
C ILE A 551 30.04 18.40 3.39
N ASP A 552 30.51 19.20 4.35
CA ASP A 552 30.89 20.58 4.11
C ASP A 552 32.17 20.66 3.26
N GLU A 553 33.15 19.79 3.55
CA GLU A 553 34.37 19.65 2.75
C GLU A 553 34.04 19.12 1.35
N ILE A 554 33.10 18.17 1.22
CA ILE A 554 32.64 17.65 -0.09
C ILE A 554 32.01 18.76 -0.93
N LYS A 555 31.09 19.56 -0.35
CA LYS A 555 30.45 20.69 -1.05
C LYS A 555 31.50 21.68 -1.56
N GLU A 556 32.45 22.08 -0.72
CA GLU A 556 33.50 23.03 -1.07
C GLU A 556 34.43 22.52 -2.19
N GLN A 557 34.90 21.25 -2.09
CA GLN A 557 35.77 20.67 -3.09
C GLN A 557 35.04 20.39 -4.42
N LYS A 558 33.76 20.01 -4.34
CA LYS A 558 32.89 19.84 -5.50
C LYS A 558 32.77 21.13 -6.31
N GLU A 559 32.50 22.28 -5.65
CA GLU A 559 32.41 23.59 -6.33
C GLU A 559 33.70 23.96 -7.02
N LYS A 560 34.86 23.75 -6.37
CA LYS A 560 36.17 24.02 -6.97
C LYS A 560 36.43 23.13 -8.20
N LEU A 561 36.05 21.84 -8.11
CA LEU A 561 36.22 20.91 -9.23
C LEU A 561 35.27 21.24 -10.37
N GLN A 562 34.07 21.73 -10.09
CA GLN A 562 33.05 22.06 -11.09
C GLN A 562 33.55 23.14 -12.08
N GLU A 563 34.20 24.18 -11.58
CA GLU A 563 34.78 25.23 -12.44
C GLU A 563 35.83 24.66 -13.42
N LYS A 564 36.68 23.75 -12.93
CA LYS A 564 37.74 23.12 -13.77
C LYS A 564 37.14 22.09 -14.73
N ALA A 565 36.16 21.31 -14.27
CA ALA A 565 35.45 20.31 -15.09
C ALA A 565 34.74 20.97 -16.28
N MET A 566 34.07 22.12 -16.07
CA MET A 566 33.44 22.88 -17.15
C MET A 566 34.47 23.37 -18.19
N ALA A 567 35.63 23.86 -17.74
CA ALA A 567 36.70 24.30 -18.65
C ALA A 567 37.26 23.14 -19.50
N LEU A 568 37.47 21.98 -18.87
CA LEU A 568 37.95 20.79 -19.57
C LEU A 568 36.89 20.24 -20.53
N ALA A 569 35.63 20.18 -20.14
CA ALA A 569 34.52 19.72 -20.98
C ALA A 569 34.36 20.61 -22.23
N THR A 570 34.49 21.94 -22.09
CA THR A 570 34.43 22.88 -23.19
C THR A 570 35.54 22.56 -24.21
N LYS A 571 36.76 22.28 -23.74
CA LYS A 571 37.89 21.90 -24.60
C LYS A 571 37.68 20.56 -25.31
N VAL A 572 37.05 19.58 -24.64
CA VAL A 572 36.68 18.30 -25.29
C VAL A 572 35.73 18.55 -26.45
N TYR A 573 34.71 19.41 -26.23
CA TYR A 573 33.75 19.78 -27.30
C TYR A 573 34.43 20.52 -28.46
N GLU A 574 35.32 21.47 -28.16
CA GLU A 574 36.08 22.21 -29.20
C GLU A 574 36.98 21.27 -30.03
N GLU A 575 37.67 20.33 -29.39
CA GLU A 575 38.54 19.36 -30.09
C GLU A 575 37.70 18.34 -30.89
N ALA A 576 36.55 17.91 -30.38
CA ALA A 576 35.63 17.08 -31.14
C ALA A 576 35.06 17.81 -32.37
N ALA A 577 34.75 19.11 -32.24
CA ALA A 577 34.28 19.94 -33.34
C ALA A 577 35.38 20.14 -34.40
N LYS A 578 36.64 20.42 -33.99
CA LYS A 578 37.81 20.50 -34.90
C LYS A 578 38.07 19.19 -35.61
N SER A 579 37.94 18.07 -34.94
CA SER A 579 38.11 16.73 -35.52
C SER A 579 37.03 16.41 -36.56
N ARG A 580 35.79 16.85 -36.34
CA ARG A 580 34.70 16.72 -37.32
C ARG A 580 34.91 17.62 -38.53
N GLN A 581 35.31 18.88 -38.34
CA GLN A 581 35.66 19.78 -39.46
C GLN A 581 36.85 19.28 -40.28
N THR A 582 37.85 18.66 -39.64
CA THR A 582 38.98 18.06 -40.35
C THR A 582 38.57 16.82 -41.13
N ALA A 583 37.63 16.01 -40.59
CA ALA A 583 37.07 14.86 -41.30
C ALA A 583 36.18 15.25 -42.48
N GLU A 584 35.39 16.32 -42.36
CA GLU A 584 34.60 16.89 -43.47
C GLU A 584 35.49 17.51 -44.56
N ASN A 585 36.56 18.23 -44.16
CA ASN A 585 37.52 18.77 -45.15
C ASN A 585 38.31 17.67 -45.86
N VAL A 586 38.64 16.56 -45.19
CA VAL A 586 39.29 15.39 -45.81
C VAL A 586 38.32 14.61 -46.71
N SER A 587 37.04 14.61 -46.41
CA SER A 587 36.01 13.99 -47.27
C SER A 587 35.74 14.87 -48.52
N THR A 588 35.69 16.20 -48.37
CA THR A 588 35.55 17.15 -49.50
C THR A 588 36.78 17.16 -50.40
N GLU A 589 38.03 17.12 -49.85
CA GLU A 589 39.23 16.96 -50.67
C GLU A 589 39.32 15.59 -51.38
N LYS A 590 38.73 14.53 -50.83
CA LYS A 590 38.65 13.23 -51.51
C LYS A 590 37.57 13.21 -52.60
N GLU A 591 36.50 13.94 -52.44
CA GLU A 591 35.48 14.13 -53.48
C GLU A 591 35.98 15.04 -54.61
N GLU A 592 36.64 16.18 -54.31
CA GLU A 592 37.27 17.01 -55.35
C GLU A 592 38.39 16.29 -56.12
N LYS A 593 39.14 15.39 -55.48
CA LYS A 593 40.14 14.54 -56.19
C LYS A 593 39.47 13.41 -56.98
N LYS A 594 38.26 12.98 -56.67
CA LYS A 594 37.47 12.03 -57.45
C LYS A 594 36.81 12.70 -58.66
N ASP A 595 36.35 13.93 -58.55
CA ASP A 595 35.75 14.67 -59.67
C ASP A 595 36.83 15.14 -60.67
N LYS A 596 38.00 15.58 -60.22
CA LYS A 596 39.14 15.88 -61.12
C LYS A 596 39.71 14.63 -61.81
N LYS A 597 39.39 13.42 -61.36
CA LYS A 597 39.72 12.16 -62.05
C LYS A 597 38.65 11.70 -63.01
N LYS A 598 37.37 12.13 -62.81
CA LYS A 598 36.26 11.84 -63.73
C LYS A 598 36.26 12.74 -64.95
N ASP A 599 36.70 14.02 -64.85
CA ASP A 599 36.75 14.93 -65.98
C ASP A 599 37.92 14.64 -66.97
N LYS A 600 38.94 13.85 -66.59
CA LYS A 600 39.98 13.35 -67.47
C LYS A 600 39.63 12.05 -68.22
N LYS A 601 38.45 11.43 -67.94
CA LYS A 601 37.99 10.19 -68.59
C LYS A 601 36.78 10.38 -69.47
N LYS A 602 36.20 11.61 -69.56
CA LYS A 602 35.00 11.94 -70.38
C LYS A 602 35.35 12.72 -71.65
N LYS A 603 36.50 12.43 -72.29
CA LYS A 603 36.85 12.91 -73.66
C LYS A 603 37.21 11.73 -74.55
N SER A 604 36.42 10.69 -74.61
CA SER A 604 36.35 9.74 -75.75
C SER A 604 35.12 8.82 -75.51
N SER A 605 34.21 8.95 -76.38
CA SER A 605 33.12 8.14 -76.87
C SER A 605 31.76 8.74 -76.62
N ASP A 606 31.31 9.44 -77.68
CA ASP A 606 29.90 9.56 -78.05
C ASP A 606 29.37 8.18 -78.43
N ASP A 607 28.14 8.03 -78.20
CA ASP A 607 27.04 7.34 -78.91
C ASP A 607 26.21 6.38 -78.06
N ASP A 608 24.92 6.58 -78.31
CA ASP A 608 23.72 5.75 -78.11
C ASP A 608 22.94 5.82 -76.81
N VAL A 609 21.89 6.57 -76.86
CA VAL A 609 20.43 6.54 -76.66
C VAL A 609 19.88 5.22 -76.09
N GLU A 610 19.07 5.32 -74.99
CA GLU A 610 17.67 4.97 -74.92
C GLU A 610 17.04 5.32 -73.57
N GLU A 611 15.88 5.98 -73.72
CA GLU A 611 14.92 6.32 -72.68
C GLU A 611 14.16 5.05 -72.19
N ALA A 612 13.77 5.05 -70.98
CA ALA A 612 12.47 4.47 -70.56
C ALA A 612 12.02 5.05 -69.21
N ASP A 613 10.79 5.50 -69.29
CA ASP A 613 9.94 6.16 -68.29
C ASP A 613 9.52 5.31 -67.09
N ILE A 614 9.27 6.02 -65.98
CA ILE A 614 8.07 6.12 -65.11
C ILE A 614 7.45 4.80 -64.58
N GLU A 615 7.21 4.67 -63.29
CA GLU A 615 5.94 4.98 -62.59
C GLU A 615 6.07 4.74 -61.08
N GLU A 616 5.39 5.66 -60.38
CA GLU A 616 5.02 5.61 -58.97
C GLU A 616 4.03 4.45 -58.68
N GLU A 617 4.17 3.87 -57.47
CA GLU A 617 3.04 3.61 -56.57
C GLU A 617 3.51 3.52 -55.14
#